data_0b61f2a3483559ad30bdd54d37b37481
#
_entry.id   0b61f2a3483559ad30bdd54d37b37481
#
_cell.length_a   1.000
_cell.length_b   1.000
_cell.length_c   1.000
_cell.angle_alpha   90.00
_cell.angle_beta   90.00
_cell.angle_gamma   90.00
#
_symmetry.space_group_name_H-M   'P 1'
#
loop_
_entity.id
_entity.type
_entity.pdbx_description
1 polymer ?
#
loop_
_entity_poly.entity_id
_entity_poly.type
_entity_poly.pdbx_seq_one_letter_code
_entity_poly.pdbx_strand_id
1 'polypeptide(L)'
;MNSKSPWKYLPPAGPILSLTLIGLVVVSALLYYRAVKIQRFLEPALALSQPRNEFSRSVKQIFEREFGAQTVEGIKIKGSSILIERSLLFSGDGALKESARVSLQRLARVFLSLMRDERRRSEISIVLILARFPSYGAKGVNVSERVKAQRSVSLIQDALFQTEPELNIRYSIYFAGTTQPTTPHEQNRDSLELRIIPSEFLHVEVLDKLEKYSY
;
A
#
# COMPACT_ATOMS: atom_id res chain seq x y z
N MET A 1 -47.68 19.41 65.98
CA MET A 1 -46.57 18.93 65.17
C MET A 1 -46.70 19.52 63.75
N ASN A 2 -45.93 20.59 63.46
CA ASN A 2 -45.97 21.28 62.19
C ASN A 2 -44.95 20.61 61.27
N SER A 3 -45.38 19.75 60.34
CA SER A 3 -44.50 19.19 59.30
C SER A 3 -44.27 20.29 58.28
N LYS A 4 -43.13 20.95 58.36
CA LYS A 4 -42.67 21.86 57.32
C LYS A 4 -42.31 21.02 56.11
N SER A 5 -43.10 21.12 55.02
CA SER A 5 -42.88 20.48 53.74
C SER A 5 -41.50 20.85 53.20
N PRO A 6 -40.62 19.87 52.87
CA PRO A 6 -39.24 20.13 52.34
C PRO A 6 -39.20 20.71 50.90
N TRP A 7 -40.35 20.83 50.25
CA TRP A 7 -40.49 21.28 48.87
C TRP A 7 -40.39 22.79 48.62
N LYS A 8 -40.29 23.62 49.71
CA LYS A 8 -40.23 25.08 49.59
C LYS A 8 -38.87 25.63 49.07
N TYR A 9 -37.84 24.79 48.90
CA TYR A 9 -36.51 25.25 48.53
C TYR A 9 -36.05 24.71 47.17
N LEU A 10 -36.91 24.07 46.39
CA LEU A 10 -36.56 23.70 45.03
C LEU A 10 -36.57 24.97 44.16
N PRO A 11 -35.43 25.31 43.52
CA PRO A 11 -35.40 26.43 42.58
C PRO A 11 -36.41 26.17 41.45
N PRO A 12 -37.04 27.20 40.91
CA PRO A 12 -38.03 27.06 39.84
C PRO A 12 -37.42 26.28 38.66
N ALA A 13 -38.06 25.20 38.24
CA ALA A 13 -37.55 24.27 37.24
C ALA A 13 -37.27 24.94 35.89
N GLY A 14 -37.96 26.03 35.57
CA GLY A 14 -37.80 26.76 34.30
C GLY A 14 -36.39 27.34 34.04
N PRO A 15 -35.80 28.09 35.00
CA PRO A 15 -34.45 28.63 34.82
C PRO A 15 -33.38 27.56 34.70
N ILE A 16 -33.51 26.45 35.44
CA ILE A 16 -32.56 25.33 35.36
C ILE A 16 -32.62 24.66 33.99
N LEU A 17 -33.85 24.43 33.49
CA LEU A 17 -34.07 23.83 32.18
C LEU A 17 -33.52 24.72 31.05
N SER A 18 -33.71 26.04 31.14
CA SER A 18 -33.19 27.00 30.18
C SER A 18 -31.65 27.02 30.18
N LEU A 19 -31.04 26.97 31.36
CA LEU A 19 -29.57 27.00 31.50
C LEU A 19 -28.94 25.71 30.98
N THR A 20 -29.55 24.56 31.20
CA THR A 20 -29.09 23.29 30.64
C THR A 20 -29.23 23.26 29.11
N LEU A 21 -30.32 23.82 28.57
CA LEU A 21 -30.53 23.88 27.13
C LEU A 21 -29.51 24.80 26.43
N ILE A 22 -29.22 25.96 27.03
CA ILE A 22 -28.17 26.86 26.56
C ILE A 22 -26.81 26.17 26.61
N GLY A 23 -26.50 25.48 27.71
CA GLY A 23 -25.25 24.71 27.82
C GLY A 23 -25.12 23.63 26.75
N LEU A 24 -26.21 22.91 26.45
CA LEU A 24 -26.22 21.88 25.40
C LEU A 24 -26.01 22.48 24.00
N VAL A 25 -26.62 23.63 23.70
CA VAL A 25 -26.44 24.33 22.45
C VAL A 25 -24.98 24.79 22.27
N VAL A 26 -24.39 25.36 23.34
CA VAL A 26 -22.98 25.82 23.30
C VAL A 26 -22.02 24.63 23.08
N VAL A 27 -22.22 23.55 23.83
CA VAL A 27 -21.41 22.33 23.67
C VAL A 27 -21.56 21.74 22.26
N SER A 28 -22.77 21.66 21.72
CA SER A 28 -23.04 21.19 20.36
C SER A 28 -22.37 22.07 19.32
N ALA A 29 -22.43 23.40 19.48
CA ALA A 29 -21.77 24.33 18.58
C ALA A 29 -20.23 24.20 18.61
N LEU A 30 -19.66 24.00 19.80
CA LEU A 30 -18.20 23.75 19.96
C LEU A 30 -17.78 22.41 19.33
N LEU A 31 -18.56 21.37 19.51
CA LEU A 31 -18.30 20.06 18.90
C LEU A 31 -18.42 20.13 17.38
N TYR A 32 -19.44 20.82 16.86
CA TYR A 32 -19.59 21.06 15.43
C TYR A 32 -18.41 21.83 14.86
N TYR A 33 -18.00 22.91 15.51
CA TYR A 33 -16.84 23.71 15.08
C TYR A 33 -15.55 22.88 15.06
N ARG A 34 -15.32 22.05 16.07
CA ARG A 34 -14.18 21.13 16.10
C ARG A 34 -14.27 20.07 14.99
N ALA A 35 -15.45 19.49 14.77
CA ALA A 35 -15.65 18.53 13.70
C ALA A 35 -15.35 19.12 12.31
N VAL A 36 -15.86 20.32 12.03
CA VAL A 36 -15.59 21.04 10.76
C VAL A 36 -14.10 21.37 10.62
N LYS A 37 -13.43 21.80 11.70
CA LYS A 37 -12.00 22.09 11.66
C LYS A 37 -11.17 20.82 11.40
N ILE A 38 -11.51 19.69 12.02
CA ILE A 38 -10.86 18.39 11.78
C ILE A 38 -11.11 17.93 10.34
N GLN A 39 -12.34 18.05 9.85
CA GLN A 39 -12.70 17.69 8.49
C GLN A 39 -11.88 18.49 7.47
N ARG A 40 -11.81 19.82 7.60
CA ARG A 40 -10.99 20.67 6.73
C ARG A 40 -9.50 20.34 6.77
N PHE A 41 -8.99 19.84 7.90
CA PHE A 41 -7.60 19.42 8.03
C PHE A 41 -7.36 18.04 7.41
N LEU A 42 -8.35 17.13 7.50
CA LEU A 42 -8.24 15.76 6.97
C LEU A 42 -8.56 15.68 5.46
N GLU A 43 -9.40 16.57 4.93
CA GLU A 43 -9.78 16.58 3.51
C GLU A 43 -8.57 16.58 2.55
N PRO A 44 -7.55 17.45 2.73
CA PRO A 44 -6.34 17.42 1.90
C PRO A 44 -5.56 16.11 2.03
N ALA A 45 -5.44 15.57 3.25
CA ALA A 45 -4.73 14.31 3.49
C ALA A 45 -5.47 13.11 2.86
N LEU A 46 -6.79 13.11 2.89
CA LEU A 46 -7.63 12.10 2.23
C LEU A 46 -7.54 12.22 0.71
N ALA A 47 -7.60 13.43 0.17
CA ALA A 47 -7.44 13.68 -1.26
C ALA A 47 -6.08 13.21 -1.79
N LEU A 48 -5.01 13.34 -1.00
CA LEU A 48 -3.68 12.82 -1.33
C LEU A 48 -3.58 11.29 -1.27
N SER A 49 -4.29 10.66 -0.35
CA SER A 49 -4.21 9.21 -0.15
C SER A 49 -5.16 8.42 -1.06
N GLN A 50 -6.28 9.02 -1.47
CA GLN A 50 -7.34 8.32 -2.18
C GLN A 50 -6.92 7.76 -3.54
N PRO A 51 -6.30 8.51 -4.48
CA PRO A 51 -5.88 7.97 -5.78
C PRO A 51 -4.86 6.84 -5.62
N ARG A 52 -3.95 6.97 -4.65
CA ARG A 52 -2.95 5.94 -4.36
C ARG A 52 -3.58 4.66 -3.79
N ASN A 53 -4.61 4.79 -2.98
CA ASN A 53 -5.37 3.66 -2.45
C ASN A 53 -6.22 2.98 -3.52
N GLU A 54 -6.83 3.74 -4.43
CA GLU A 54 -7.60 3.23 -5.56
C GLU A 54 -6.70 2.47 -6.53
N PHE A 55 -5.55 3.03 -6.89
CA PHE A 55 -4.53 2.33 -7.68
C PHE A 55 -4.10 1.01 -7.02
N SER A 56 -3.72 1.06 -5.74
CA SER A 56 -3.31 -0.14 -5.00
C SER A 56 -4.42 -1.20 -4.93
N ARG A 57 -5.68 -0.80 -4.78
CA ARG A 57 -6.84 -1.72 -4.81
C ARG A 57 -7.03 -2.33 -6.18
N SER A 58 -6.95 -1.54 -7.25
CA SER A 58 -7.09 -2.01 -8.63
C SER A 58 -6.02 -3.05 -8.96
N VAL A 59 -4.77 -2.76 -8.63
CA VAL A 59 -3.65 -3.69 -8.82
C VAL A 59 -3.84 -4.96 -8.00
N LYS A 60 -4.22 -4.83 -6.73
CA LYS A 60 -4.51 -5.97 -5.86
C LYS A 60 -5.61 -6.87 -6.43
N GLN A 61 -6.70 -6.30 -6.91
CA GLN A 61 -7.81 -7.06 -7.53
C GLN A 61 -7.36 -7.84 -8.77
N ILE A 62 -6.47 -7.26 -9.59
CA ILE A 62 -5.92 -7.94 -10.75
C ILE A 62 -5.08 -9.15 -10.33
N PHE A 63 -4.21 -8.96 -9.35
CA PHE A 63 -3.40 -10.06 -8.81
C PHE A 63 -4.26 -11.16 -8.17
N GLU A 64 -5.27 -10.79 -7.38
CA GLU A 64 -6.21 -11.74 -6.78
C GLU A 64 -7.04 -12.50 -7.82
N ARG A 65 -7.39 -11.88 -8.93
CA ARG A 65 -8.11 -12.54 -10.03
C ARG A 65 -7.25 -13.60 -10.70
N GLU A 66 -5.97 -13.29 -10.94
CA GLU A 66 -5.05 -14.18 -11.67
C GLU A 66 -4.46 -15.30 -10.79
N PHE A 67 -4.21 -15.00 -9.52
CA PHE A 67 -3.63 -15.97 -8.58
C PHE A 67 -4.68 -16.68 -7.72
N GLY A 68 -5.95 -16.23 -7.77
CA GLY A 68 -7.03 -16.69 -6.92
C GLY A 68 -7.02 -15.99 -5.56
N ALA A 69 -8.20 -15.89 -4.93
CA ALA A 69 -8.35 -15.33 -3.59
C ALA A 69 -7.72 -16.22 -2.49
N GLN A 70 -7.45 -17.49 -2.80
CA GLN A 70 -6.67 -18.37 -1.94
C GLN A 70 -5.20 -18.08 -2.16
N THR A 71 -4.58 -17.52 -1.13
CA THR A 71 -3.13 -17.36 -1.02
C THR A 71 -2.46 -18.69 -1.36
N VAL A 72 -1.84 -18.77 -2.53
CA VAL A 72 -0.91 -19.87 -2.82
C VAL A 72 0.14 -19.81 -1.72
N GLU A 73 0.37 -20.94 -1.04
CA GLU A 73 1.33 -21.01 0.04
C GLU A 73 2.66 -20.37 -0.39
N GLY A 74 3.13 -19.36 0.39
CA GLY A 74 4.35 -18.61 0.08
C GLY A 74 4.21 -17.43 -0.89
N ILE A 75 3.00 -17.12 -1.40
CA ILE A 75 2.73 -15.90 -2.18
C ILE A 75 1.78 -14.99 -1.39
N LYS A 76 2.21 -13.76 -1.09
CA LYS A 76 1.42 -12.78 -0.33
C LYS A 76 1.21 -11.52 -1.17
N ILE A 77 -0.04 -11.13 -1.36
CA ILE A 77 -0.40 -9.89 -2.06
C ILE A 77 -0.64 -8.79 -1.01
N LYS A 78 0.12 -7.69 -1.11
CA LYS A 78 0.01 -6.55 -0.21
C LYS A 78 -0.06 -5.24 -1.00
N GLY A 79 -1.27 -4.69 -1.16
CA GLY A 79 -1.47 -3.48 -1.96
C GLY A 79 -1.02 -3.69 -3.42
N SER A 80 -0.10 -2.88 -3.89
CA SER A 80 0.50 -2.96 -5.22
C SER A 80 1.76 -3.84 -5.28
N SER A 81 1.99 -4.69 -4.27
CA SER A 81 3.15 -5.57 -4.19
C SER A 81 2.75 -7.03 -4.07
N ILE A 82 3.52 -7.89 -4.71
CA ILE A 82 3.51 -9.35 -4.50
C ILE A 82 4.80 -9.74 -3.81
N LEU A 83 4.70 -10.40 -2.67
CA LEU A 83 5.83 -11.03 -2.00
C LEU A 83 5.79 -12.53 -2.27
N ILE A 84 6.91 -13.06 -2.72
CA ILE A 84 7.08 -14.50 -3.00
C ILE A 84 8.25 -15.00 -2.16
N GLU A 85 8.05 -16.09 -1.44
CA GLU A 85 9.13 -16.73 -0.71
C GLU A 85 10.18 -17.25 -1.68
N ARG A 86 11.44 -16.95 -1.40
CA ARG A 86 12.57 -17.33 -2.25
C ARG A 86 12.67 -18.83 -2.44
N SER A 87 12.33 -19.60 -1.42
CA SER A 87 12.26 -21.07 -1.44
C SER A 87 11.33 -21.63 -2.49
N LEU A 88 10.27 -20.89 -2.88
CA LEU A 88 9.36 -21.30 -3.96
C LEU A 88 9.96 -21.07 -5.35
N LEU A 89 10.81 -20.04 -5.48
CA LEU A 89 11.35 -19.63 -6.77
C LEU A 89 12.66 -20.33 -7.09
N PHE A 90 13.52 -20.53 -6.07
CA PHE A 90 14.89 -20.99 -6.28
C PHE A 90 15.17 -22.28 -5.54
N SER A 91 15.99 -23.12 -6.14
CA SER A 91 16.62 -24.28 -5.53
C SER A 91 17.78 -23.85 -4.63
N GLY A 92 18.33 -24.77 -3.85
CA GLY A 92 19.42 -24.49 -2.89
C GLY A 92 20.70 -23.98 -3.56
N ASP A 93 20.94 -24.31 -4.82
CA ASP A 93 22.03 -23.81 -5.67
C ASP A 93 21.76 -22.42 -6.27
N GLY A 94 20.57 -21.85 -6.05
CA GLY A 94 20.17 -20.56 -6.58
C GLY A 94 19.66 -20.57 -8.02
N ALA A 95 19.43 -21.76 -8.60
CA ALA A 95 18.77 -21.89 -9.91
C ALA A 95 17.26 -21.72 -9.77
N LEU A 96 16.62 -21.22 -10.82
CA LEU A 96 15.16 -21.07 -10.86
C LEU A 96 14.50 -22.46 -10.98
N LYS A 97 13.55 -22.77 -10.08
CA LYS A 97 12.80 -24.03 -10.09
C LYS A 97 11.86 -24.09 -11.28
N GLU A 98 11.66 -25.28 -11.84
CA GLU A 98 10.68 -25.47 -12.91
C GLU A 98 9.25 -25.14 -12.46
N SER A 99 8.90 -25.49 -11.21
CA SER A 99 7.61 -25.12 -10.61
C SER A 99 7.38 -23.60 -10.53
N ALA A 100 8.43 -22.83 -10.36
CA ALA A 100 8.36 -21.36 -10.31
C ALA A 100 8.02 -20.76 -11.68
N ARG A 101 8.38 -21.42 -12.79
CA ARG A 101 8.10 -20.91 -14.13
C ARG A 101 6.63 -20.70 -14.40
N VAL A 102 5.76 -21.57 -13.90
CA VAL A 102 4.30 -21.42 -14.03
C VAL A 102 3.80 -20.16 -13.33
N SER A 103 4.30 -19.90 -12.11
CA SER A 103 3.94 -18.68 -11.36
C SER A 103 4.47 -17.42 -12.03
N LEU A 104 5.70 -17.46 -12.55
CA LEU A 104 6.30 -16.35 -13.29
C LEU A 104 5.59 -16.11 -14.63
N GLN A 105 5.12 -17.17 -15.30
CA GLN A 105 4.32 -17.04 -16.51
C GLN A 105 3.00 -16.31 -16.23
N ARG A 106 2.32 -16.63 -15.15
CA ARG A 106 1.11 -15.90 -14.73
C ARG A 106 1.42 -14.44 -14.44
N LEU A 107 2.49 -14.18 -13.70
CA LEU A 107 2.96 -12.80 -13.42
C LEU A 107 3.28 -12.02 -14.68
N ALA A 108 4.01 -12.62 -15.62
CA ALA A 108 4.36 -11.99 -16.89
C ALA A 108 3.10 -11.59 -17.68
N ARG A 109 2.08 -12.46 -17.73
CA ARG A 109 0.78 -12.15 -18.37
C ARG A 109 0.06 -11.00 -17.69
N VAL A 110 0.07 -10.97 -16.35
CA VAL A 110 -0.54 -9.86 -15.58
C VAL A 110 0.17 -8.55 -15.90
N PHE A 111 1.50 -8.53 -15.87
CA PHE A 111 2.25 -7.33 -16.20
C PHE A 111 2.01 -6.90 -17.65
N LEU A 112 1.99 -7.84 -18.59
CA LEU A 112 1.68 -7.53 -19.99
C LEU A 112 0.27 -6.93 -20.15
N SER A 113 -0.72 -7.49 -19.47
CA SER A 113 -2.09 -6.95 -19.45
C SER A 113 -2.14 -5.53 -18.90
N LEU A 114 -1.40 -5.25 -17.82
CA LEU A 114 -1.31 -3.91 -17.24
C LEU A 114 -0.62 -2.91 -18.18
N MET A 115 0.45 -3.34 -18.86
CA MET A 115 1.22 -2.48 -19.76
C MET A 115 0.52 -2.22 -21.10
N ARG A 116 -0.32 -3.14 -21.58
CA ARG A 116 -1.12 -2.94 -22.79
C ARG A 116 -2.27 -1.97 -22.60
N ASP A 117 -2.83 -1.89 -21.40
CA ASP A 117 -3.87 -0.91 -21.06
C ASP A 117 -3.20 0.47 -20.88
N GLU A 118 -3.39 1.35 -21.84
CA GLU A 118 -2.76 2.67 -21.86
C GLU A 118 -3.09 3.51 -20.63
N ARG A 119 -4.33 3.45 -20.16
CA ARG A 119 -4.76 4.17 -18.96
C ARG A 119 -4.01 3.67 -17.72
N ARG A 120 -3.93 2.36 -17.54
CA ARG A 120 -3.21 1.78 -16.39
C ARG A 120 -1.72 1.97 -16.50
N ARG A 121 -1.17 1.87 -17.70
CA ARG A 121 0.27 2.11 -17.94
C ARG A 121 0.66 3.53 -17.56
N SER A 122 -0.16 4.55 -17.85
CA SER A 122 0.11 5.94 -17.46
C SER A 122 0.13 6.13 -15.93
N GLU A 123 -0.57 5.28 -15.19
CA GLU A 123 -0.58 5.27 -13.72
C GLU A 123 0.65 4.54 -13.11
N ILE A 124 1.47 3.87 -13.93
CA ILE A 124 2.63 3.08 -13.48
C ILE A 124 3.92 3.83 -13.82
N SER A 125 4.73 4.12 -12.82
CA SER A 125 6.08 4.64 -13.01
C SER A 125 7.07 3.51 -13.26
N ILE A 126 7.05 2.48 -12.41
CA ILE A 126 8.01 1.38 -12.47
C ILE A 126 7.46 0.11 -11.82
N VAL A 127 7.85 -1.03 -12.35
CA VAL A 127 7.72 -2.34 -11.74
C VAL A 127 9.07 -2.71 -11.13
N LEU A 128 9.16 -2.64 -9.81
CA LEU A 128 10.39 -2.88 -9.08
C LEU A 128 10.47 -4.33 -8.63
N ILE A 129 11.52 -5.03 -9.03
CA ILE A 129 11.88 -6.37 -8.55
C ILE A 129 12.91 -6.20 -7.44
N LEU A 130 12.51 -6.49 -6.22
CA LEU A 130 13.30 -6.27 -5.01
C LEU A 130 13.65 -7.61 -4.35
N ALA A 131 14.93 -7.94 -4.26
CA ALA A 131 15.40 -9.05 -3.46
C ALA A 131 16.01 -8.55 -2.15
N ARG A 132 15.59 -9.16 -1.04
CA ARG A 132 16.13 -8.86 0.29
C ARG A 132 17.25 -9.82 0.62
N PHE A 133 18.27 -9.31 1.31
CA PHE A 133 19.39 -10.11 1.75
C PHE A 133 19.78 -9.75 3.20
N PRO A 134 20.28 -10.72 3.99
CA PRO A 134 20.65 -10.47 5.37
C PRO A 134 21.87 -9.55 5.45
N SER A 135 21.75 -8.43 6.19
CA SER A 135 22.90 -7.63 6.58
C SER A 135 23.39 -8.08 7.97
N TYR A 136 24.66 -8.39 8.09
CA TYR A 136 25.26 -8.80 9.36
C TYR A 136 25.90 -7.60 10.06
N GLY A 137 25.20 -7.09 11.10
CA GLY A 137 25.72 -6.19 12.13
C GLY A 137 26.48 -4.95 11.67
N ALA A 138 27.26 -4.36 12.60
CA ALA A 138 28.04 -3.14 12.41
C ALA A 138 29.24 -3.27 11.43
N LYS A 139 29.51 -4.44 10.90
CA LYS A 139 30.68 -4.72 10.02
C LYS A 139 30.39 -4.50 8.51
N GLY A 140 29.26 -3.94 8.16
CA GLY A 140 28.95 -3.61 6.77
C GLY A 140 28.08 -4.65 6.04
N VAL A 141 27.80 -4.36 4.78
CA VAL A 141 26.96 -5.16 3.90
C VAL A 141 27.68 -6.44 3.50
N ASN A 142 27.05 -7.59 3.69
CA ASN A 142 27.58 -8.86 3.19
C ASN A 142 27.51 -8.88 1.66
N VAL A 143 28.67 -8.63 1.02
CA VAL A 143 28.78 -8.51 -0.43
C VAL A 143 28.37 -9.79 -1.14
N SER A 144 28.68 -10.97 -0.60
CA SER A 144 28.33 -12.24 -1.23
C SER A 144 26.81 -12.45 -1.27
N GLU A 145 26.10 -12.14 -0.18
CA GLU A 145 24.63 -12.22 -0.14
C GLU A 145 23.96 -11.18 -1.04
N ARG A 146 24.53 -9.96 -1.11
CA ARG A 146 24.10 -8.95 -2.06
C ARG A 146 24.21 -9.44 -3.50
N VAL A 147 25.34 -10.05 -3.88
CA VAL A 147 25.56 -10.58 -5.23
C VAL A 147 24.55 -11.70 -5.55
N LYS A 148 24.31 -12.62 -4.60
CA LYS A 148 23.27 -13.66 -4.76
C LYS A 148 21.88 -13.06 -4.94
N ALA A 149 21.54 -12.06 -4.14
CA ALA A 149 20.27 -11.35 -4.26
C ALA A 149 20.13 -10.66 -5.63
N GLN A 150 21.19 -9.97 -6.09
CA GLN A 150 21.21 -9.33 -7.40
C GLN A 150 21.03 -10.34 -8.55
N ARG A 151 21.71 -11.49 -8.46
CA ARG A 151 21.53 -12.58 -9.42
C ARG A 151 20.09 -13.10 -9.44
N SER A 152 19.47 -13.24 -8.27
CA SER A 152 18.07 -13.66 -8.18
C SER A 152 17.12 -12.67 -8.86
N VAL A 153 17.36 -11.37 -8.71
CA VAL A 153 16.59 -10.32 -9.38
C VAL A 153 16.71 -10.43 -10.88
N SER A 154 17.95 -10.56 -11.40
CA SER A 154 18.19 -10.70 -12.85
C SER A 154 17.51 -11.95 -13.41
N LEU A 155 17.61 -13.10 -12.73
CA LEU A 155 16.96 -14.35 -13.15
C LEU A 155 15.43 -14.22 -13.24
N ILE A 156 14.81 -13.51 -12.31
CA ILE A 156 13.35 -13.26 -12.36
C ILE A 156 13.00 -12.33 -13.52
N GLN A 157 13.74 -11.25 -13.69
CA GLN A 157 13.51 -10.31 -14.80
C GLN A 157 13.67 -11.01 -16.15
N ASP A 158 14.71 -11.79 -16.33
CA ASP A 158 14.96 -12.57 -17.53
C ASP A 158 13.84 -13.59 -17.77
N ALA A 159 13.37 -14.28 -16.72
CA ALA A 159 12.27 -15.24 -16.84
C ALA A 159 10.95 -14.58 -17.26
N LEU A 160 10.64 -13.39 -16.72
CA LEU A 160 9.45 -12.61 -17.14
C LEU A 160 9.55 -12.22 -18.62
N PHE A 161 10.71 -11.74 -19.06
CA PHE A 161 10.95 -11.29 -20.43
C PHE A 161 11.02 -12.46 -21.44
N GLN A 162 11.54 -13.61 -21.03
CA GLN A 162 11.53 -14.82 -21.87
C GLN A 162 10.12 -15.38 -22.03
N THR A 163 9.30 -15.28 -20.98
CA THR A 163 7.92 -15.76 -21.02
C THR A 163 7.03 -14.89 -21.91
N GLU A 164 7.17 -13.57 -21.81
CA GLU A 164 6.41 -12.59 -22.58
C GLU A 164 7.41 -11.61 -23.25
N PRO A 165 7.92 -11.92 -24.45
CA PRO A 165 8.92 -11.10 -25.12
C PRO A 165 8.50 -9.65 -25.37
N GLU A 166 7.21 -9.39 -25.49
CA GLU A 166 6.68 -8.04 -25.64
C GLU A 166 7.01 -7.14 -24.43
N LEU A 167 7.07 -7.71 -23.21
CA LEU A 167 7.52 -6.97 -22.02
C LEU A 167 8.95 -6.44 -22.20
N ASN A 168 9.82 -7.25 -22.80
CA ASN A 168 11.20 -6.83 -23.06
C ASN A 168 11.28 -5.77 -24.17
N ILE A 169 10.59 -6.02 -25.30
CA ILE A 169 10.73 -5.18 -26.50
C ILE A 169 10.10 -3.80 -26.31
N ARG A 170 8.92 -3.74 -25.69
CA ARG A 170 8.13 -2.50 -25.59
C ARG A 170 8.14 -1.84 -24.22
N TYR A 171 8.28 -2.63 -23.17
CA TYR A 171 8.01 -2.17 -21.79
C TYR A 171 9.18 -2.37 -20.83
N SER A 172 10.35 -2.76 -21.32
CA SER A 172 11.53 -2.99 -20.47
C SER A 172 11.93 -1.78 -19.62
N ILE A 173 11.70 -0.56 -20.11
CA ILE A 173 11.97 0.69 -19.39
C ILE A 173 11.16 0.83 -18.08
N TYR A 174 10.04 0.12 -17.98
CA TYR A 174 9.22 0.12 -16.75
C TYR A 174 9.72 -0.87 -15.71
N PHE A 175 10.71 -1.72 -16.02
CA PHE A 175 11.19 -2.74 -15.10
C PHE A 175 12.56 -2.38 -14.53
N ALA A 176 12.68 -2.44 -13.21
CA ALA A 176 13.97 -2.27 -12.55
C ALA A 176 14.18 -3.32 -11.48
N GLY A 177 15.42 -3.73 -11.33
CA GLY A 177 15.84 -4.67 -10.30
C GLY A 177 16.70 -3.99 -9.24
N THR A 178 16.45 -4.29 -7.96
CA THR A 178 17.26 -3.78 -6.86
C THR A 178 17.37 -4.79 -5.72
N THR A 179 18.30 -4.52 -4.81
CA THR A 179 18.51 -5.34 -3.61
C THR A 179 18.48 -4.46 -2.38
N GLN A 180 17.90 -4.97 -1.29
CA GLN A 180 17.81 -4.27 -0.02
C GLN A 180 18.36 -5.11 1.13
N PRO A 181 19.28 -4.55 1.95
CA PRO A 181 19.71 -5.21 3.18
C PRO A 181 18.57 -5.25 4.18
N THR A 182 18.45 -6.36 4.91
CA THR A 182 17.47 -6.54 5.98
C THR A 182 18.14 -6.66 7.33
N THR A 183 17.47 -6.15 8.35
CA THR A 183 17.88 -6.32 9.73
C THR A 183 17.48 -7.70 10.28
N PRO A 184 18.12 -8.19 11.35
CA PRO A 184 17.82 -9.48 11.97
C PRO A 184 16.36 -9.68 12.38
N HIS A 185 15.62 -8.62 12.62
CA HIS A 185 14.25 -8.64 13.14
C HIS A 185 13.16 -8.53 12.07
N GLU A 186 13.52 -8.34 10.79
CA GLU A 186 12.53 -8.25 9.72
C GLU A 186 11.96 -9.61 9.35
N GLN A 187 10.63 -9.71 9.33
CA GLN A 187 9.90 -10.97 9.09
C GLN A 187 10.05 -11.54 7.67
N ASN A 188 10.43 -10.72 6.69
CA ASN A 188 10.47 -11.11 5.26
C ASN A 188 11.90 -11.19 4.71
N ARG A 189 12.83 -11.77 5.48
CA ARG A 189 14.26 -11.81 5.13
C ARG A 189 14.58 -12.55 3.85
N ASP A 190 13.82 -13.57 3.52
CA ASP A 190 14.05 -14.46 2.39
C ASP A 190 12.89 -14.41 1.40
N SER A 191 12.47 -13.20 1.05
CA SER A 191 11.41 -12.95 0.11
C SER A 191 11.87 -12.08 -1.05
N LEU A 192 11.29 -12.34 -2.20
CA LEU A 192 11.37 -11.49 -3.38
C LEU A 192 10.07 -10.71 -3.47
N GLU A 193 10.17 -9.40 -3.67
CA GLU A 193 9.03 -8.52 -3.79
C GLU A 193 8.97 -7.92 -5.19
N LEU A 194 7.84 -8.10 -5.87
CA LEU A 194 7.52 -7.37 -7.10
C LEU A 194 6.55 -6.26 -6.73
N ARG A 195 6.99 -5.02 -6.85
CA ARG A 195 6.22 -3.83 -6.45
C ARG A 195 5.92 -2.96 -7.66
N ILE A 196 4.66 -2.63 -7.86
CA ILE A 196 4.26 -1.63 -8.84
C ILE A 196 4.25 -0.27 -8.15
N ILE A 197 5.09 0.64 -8.62
CA ILE A 197 5.20 2.00 -8.10
C ILE A 197 4.32 2.89 -8.98
N PRO A 198 3.36 3.61 -8.37
CA PRO A 198 2.50 4.52 -9.12
C PRO A 198 3.29 5.69 -9.69
N SER A 199 2.82 6.22 -10.81
CA SER A 199 3.37 7.40 -11.46
C SER A 199 3.11 8.65 -10.64
N GLU A 200 3.99 9.66 -10.78
CA GLU A 200 3.82 10.97 -10.15
C GLU A 200 2.63 11.76 -10.70
N PHE A 201 2.10 11.39 -11.86
CA PHE A 201 0.87 11.99 -12.41
C PHE A 201 -0.33 11.84 -11.46
N LEU A 202 -0.36 10.79 -10.64
CA LEU A 202 -1.33 10.69 -9.54
C LEU A 202 -1.18 11.81 -8.51
N HIS A 203 -0.02 12.44 -8.42
CA HIS A 203 0.21 13.59 -7.54
C HIS A 203 -0.26 14.91 -8.17
N VAL A 204 -0.17 15.06 -9.49
CA VAL A 204 -0.63 16.27 -10.20
C VAL A 204 -2.15 16.39 -10.11
N GLU A 205 -2.91 15.32 -10.34
CA GLU A 205 -4.36 15.31 -10.17
C GLU A 205 -4.78 15.67 -8.72
N VAL A 206 -3.95 15.30 -7.76
CA VAL A 206 -4.17 15.62 -6.36
C VAL A 206 -3.88 17.09 -6.08
N LEU A 207 -2.82 17.66 -6.66
CA LEU A 207 -2.50 19.07 -6.53
C LEU A 207 -3.60 19.93 -7.15
N ASP A 208 -4.13 19.58 -8.32
CA ASP A 208 -5.26 20.25 -8.95
C ASP A 208 -6.54 20.20 -8.08
N LYS A 209 -6.77 19.09 -7.40
CA LYS A 209 -7.87 18.98 -6.44
C LYS A 209 -7.62 19.85 -5.20
N LEU A 210 -6.41 19.89 -4.68
CA LEU A 210 -6.05 20.71 -3.52
C LEU A 210 -6.18 22.22 -3.82
N GLU A 211 -5.82 22.65 -5.02
CA GLU A 211 -5.96 24.03 -5.44
C GLU A 211 -7.43 24.48 -5.43
N LYS A 212 -8.37 23.60 -5.79
CA LYS A 212 -9.82 23.86 -5.70
C LYS A 212 -10.35 24.02 -4.27
N TYR A 213 -9.65 23.51 -3.27
CA TYR A 213 -10.05 23.58 -1.85
C TYR A 213 -9.31 24.67 -1.08
N SER A 214 -8.36 25.38 -1.71
CA SER A 214 -7.58 26.45 -1.06
C SER A 214 -8.24 27.84 -1.12
N TYR A 215 -9.47 27.94 -1.67
CA TYR A 215 -10.26 29.19 -1.75
C TYR A 215 -11.49 29.14 -0.85
#